data_b69e3bc4e881139356afef387f705497
#
_entry.id   b69e3bc4e881139356afef387f705497
#
_cell.length_a   1.000
_cell.length_b   1.000
_cell.length_c   1.000
_cell.angle_alpha   90.00
_cell.angle_beta   90.00
_cell.angle_gamma   90.00
#
_symmetry.space_group_name_H-M   'P 1'
#
loop_
_entity.id
_entity.type
_entity.pdbx_description
1 polymer ?
#
loop_
_entity_poly.entity_id
_entity_poly.type
_entity_poly.pdbx_seq_one_letter_code
_entity_poly.pdbx_strand_id
1 'polypeptide(L)'
;MYDSVQVFAKALNNLDSLSTIQPMALSCDAAGSWPDGEKVLSYLKEVDHMGLSGEIRFDADGFRTDFQLDLMEKYRGRLRKTGIWNQEAGINDTMTASEIGTQMIEKLANKTLRVVTRPVRN
;
A
#
# COMPACT_ATOMS: atom_id res chain seq x y z
N MET A 1 5.42 7.21 -7.24
CA MET A 1 6.14 7.53 -8.50
C MET A 1 7.66 7.58 -8.33
N TYR A 2 8.24 8.35 -7.38
CA TYR A 2 9.70 8.38 -7.20
C TYR A 2 10.31 6.99 -6.95
N ASP A 3 9.81 6.27 -5.97
CA ASP A 3 10.30 4.94 -5.60
C ASP A 3 10.14 3.92 -6.73
N SER A 4 9.06 4.02 -7.52
CA SER A 4 8.84 3.12 -8.67
C SER A 4 9.94 3.26 -9.73
N VAL A 5 10.41 4.50 -9.96
CA VAL A 5 11.52 4.75 -10.89
C VAL A 5 12.83 4.18 -10.34
N GLN A 6 13.08 4.34 -9.03
CA GLN A 6 14.30 3.81 -8.39
C GLN A 6 14.34 2.28 -8.41
N VAL A 7 13.20 1.63 -8.12
CA VAL A 7 13.07 0.17 -8.17
C VAL A 7 13.33 -0.34 -9.60
N PHE A 8 12.74 0.31 -10.59
CA PHE A 8 12.94 -0.07 -11.98
C PHE A 8 14.38 0.13 -12.45
N ALA A 9 14.99 1.27 -12.10
CA ALA A 9 16.39 1.55 -12.41
C ALA A 9 17.34 0.53 -11.76
N LYS A 10 17.06 0.11 -10.51
CA LYS A 10 17.84 -0.90 -9.81
C LYS A 10 17.71 -2.26 -10.47
N ALA A 11 16.51 -2.67 -10.88
CA ALA A 11 16.29 -3.92 -11.61
C ALA A 11 17.04 -3.95 -12.95
N LEU A 12 16.96 -2.85 -13.71
CA LEU A 12 17.71 -2.72 -14.97
C LEU A 12 19.22 -2.77 -14.75
N ASN A 13 19.74 -2.07 -13.75
CA ASN A 13 21.16 -2.09 -13.43
C ASN A 13 21.65 -3.50 -13.03
N ASN A 14 20.84 -4.23 -12.25
CA ASN A 14 21.16 -5.60 -11.87
C ASN A 14 21.19 -6.52 -13.08
N LEU A 15 20.21 -6.40 -13.97
CA LEU A 15 20.19 -7.17 -15.22
C LEU A 15 21.38 -6.82 -16.14
N ASP A 16 21.66 -5.53 -16.34
CA ASP A 16 22.73 -5.06 -17.25
C ASP A 16 24.13 -5.48 -16.76
N SER A 17 24.30 -5.64 -15.44
CA SER A 17 25.56 -6.14 -14.87
C SER A 17 25.87 -7.59 -15.22
N LEU A 18 24.85 -8.38 -15.59
CA LEU A 18 24.99 -9.81 -15.92
C LEU A 18 24.79 -10.10 -17.42
N SER A 19 24.00 -9.30 -18.10
CA SER A 19 23.73 -9.45 -19.55
C SER A 19 23.39 -8.11 -20.16
N THR A 20 24.02 -7.78 -21.29
CA THR A 20 23.72 -6.55 -22.02
C THR A 20 22.26 -6.53 -22.46
N ILE A 21 21.51 -5.51 -22.04
CA ILE A 21 20.11 -5.33 -22.42
C ILE A 21 20.07 -4.86 -23.88
N GLN A 22 19.29 -5.57 -24.71
CA GLN A 22 19.10 -5.20 -26.11
C GLN A 22 17.78 -4.41 -26.23
N PRO A 23 17.82 -3.11 -26.56
CA PRO A 23 16.62 -2.34 -26.81
C PRO A 23 15.92 -2.86 -28.08
N MET A 24 14.62 -3.04 -28.00
CA MET A 24 13.79 -3.41 -29.14
C MET A 24 12.98 -2.21 -29.62
N ALA A 25 12.93 -1.99 -30.95
CA ALA A 25 12.08 -0.97 -31.53
C ALA A 25 10.61 -1.30 -31.26
N LEU A 26 9.86 -0.35 -30.73
CA LEU A 26 8.43 -0.49 -30.56
C LEU A 26 7.72 -0.32 -31.90
N SER A 27 6.89 -1.29 -32.27
CA SER A 27 6.02 -1.24 -33.45
C SER A 27 4.63 -1.75 -33.07
N CYS A 28 3.59 -1.10 -33.56
CA CYS A 28 2.21 -1.57 -33.38
C CYS A 28 1.94 -2.89 -34.09
N ASP A 29 2.73 -3.23 -35.10
CA ASP A 29 2.61 -4.45 -35.91
C ASP A 29 3.57 -5.56 -35.44
N ALA A 30 4.33 -5.34 -34.38
CA ALA A 30 5.26 -6.32 -33.85
C ALA A 30 4.49 -7.50 -33.23
N ALA A 31 4.72 -8.70 -33.77
CA ALA A 31 4.04 -9.94 -33.34
C ALA A 31 4.61 -10.55 -32.04
N GLY A 32 5.46 -9.84 -31.30
CA GLY A 32 6.11 -10.39 -30.10
C GLY A 32 6.36 -9.37 -29.00
N SER A 33 6.46 -9.87 -27.78
CA SER A 33 6.91 -9.10 -26.63
C SER A 33 8.43 -8.93 -26.63
N TRP A 34 8.92 -7.91 -25.93
CA TRP A 34 10.36 -7.71 -25.74
C TRP A 34 11.00 -8.92 -25.05
N PRO A 35 12.05 -9.56 -25.67
CA PRO A 35 12.62 -10.80 -25.15
C PRO A 35 13.22 -10.67 -23.74
N ASP A 36 13.78 -9.49 -23.40
CA ASP A 36 14.35 -9.25 -22.08
C ASP A 36 13.29 -8.82 -21.03
N GLY A 37 12.04 -8.64 -21.42
CA GLY A 37 10.97 -8.18 -20.53
C GLY A 37 10.72 -9.13 -19.35
N GLU A 38 10.72 -10.44 -19.56
CA GLU A 38 10.58 -11.43 -18.49
C GLU A 38 11.75 -11.42 -17.51
N LYS A 39 12.96 -11.19 -18.03
CA LYS A 39 14.15 -11.07 -17.18
C LYS A 39 14.05 -9.81 -16.31
N VAL A 40 13.68 -8.67 -16.91
CA VAL A 40 13.45 -7.42 -16.15
C VAL A 40 12.41 -7.62 -15.07
N LEU A 41 11.32 -8.32 -15.37
CA LEU A 41 10.26 -8.63 -14.39
C LEU A 41 10.80 -9.48 -13.24
N SER A 42 11.63 -10.49 -13.54
CA SER A 42 12.26 -11.33 -12.50
C SER A 42 13.15 -10.49 -11.58
N TYR A 43 13.99 -9.64 -12.15
CA TYR A 43 14.84 -8.74 -11.36
C TYR A 43 14.05 -7.68 -10.59
N LEU A 44 12.90 -7.22 -11.11
CA LEU A 44 11.99 -6.33 -10.37
C LEU A 44 11.44 -7.00 -9.11
N LYS A 45 11.07 -8.27 -9.19
CA LYS A 45 10.58 -9.04 -8.04
C LYS A 45 11.66 -9.27 -6.98
N GLU A 46 12.92 -9.33 -7.37
CA GLU A 46 14.07 -9.51 -6.46
C GLU A 46 14.57 -8.20 -5.83
N VAL A 47 14.02 -7.04 -6.24
CA VAL A 47 14.46 -5.76 -5.69
C VAL A 47 14.10 -5.65 -4.21
N ASP A 48 15.13 -5.38 -3.41
CA ASP A 48 15.03 -4.90 -2.04
C ASP A 48 15.52 -3.45 -2.01
N HIS A 49 14.63 -2.51 -1.70
CA HIS A 49 14.93 -1.09 -1.76
C HIS A 49 14.26 -0.31 -0.64
N MET A 50 15.06 0.49 0.09
CA MET A 50 14.53 1.47 1.03
C MET A 50 14.21 2.76 0.28
N GLY A 51 12.92 3.00 0.03
CA GLY A 51 12.43 4.17 -0.67
C GLY A 51 11.86 5.25 0.26
N LEU A 52 11.29 6.30 -0.31
CA LEU A 52 10.58 7.33 0.42
C LEU A 52 9.29 6.81 1.09
N SER A 53 8.68 5.79 0.50
CA SER A 53 7.48 5.12 1.03
C SER A 53 7.81 3.95 1.99
N GLY A 54 9.04 3.88 2.49
CA GLY A 54 9.52 2.79 3.32
C GLY A 54 10.14 1.65 2.53
N GLU A 55 10.24 0.49 3.16
CA GLU A 55 10.79 -0.71 2.54
C GLU A 55 9.94 -1.19 1.36
N ILE A 56 10.61 -1.57 0.27
CA ILE A 56 9.97 -2.05 -0.94
C ILE A 56 10.53 -3.42 -1.26
N ARG A 57 9.71 -4.42 -1.05
CA ARG A 57 9.94 -5.82 -1.40
C ARG A 57 8.72 -6.37 -2.12
N PHE A 58 8.93 -7.42 -2.90
CA PHE A 58 7.85 -8.09 -3.62
C PHE A 58 7.86 -9.59 -3.30
N ASP A 59 6.68 -10.19 -3.32
CA ASP A 59 6.54 -11.65 -3.28
C ASP A 59 6.74 -12.30 -4.66
N ALA A 60 6.60 -13.60 -4.72
CA ALA A 60 6.76 -14.37 -5.97
C ALA A 60 5.74 -13.95 -7.06
N ASP A 61 4.58 -13.46 -6.65
CA ASP A 61 3.52 -13.01 -7.57
C ASP A 61 3.73 -11.55 -8.02
N GLY A 62 4.66 -10.82 -7.37
CA GLY A 62 4.97 -9.43 -7.66
C GLY A 62 4.14 -8.43 -6.88
N PHE A 63 3.46 -8.84 -5.81
CA PHE A 63 2.80 -7.92 -4.88
C PHE A 63 3.80 -7.37 -3.87
N ARG A 64 3.66 -6.08 -3.55
CA ARG A 64 4.50 -5.46 -2.53
C ARG A 64 4.17 -6.04 -1.15
N THR A 65 5.21 -6.45 -0.42
CA THR A 65 5.13 -6.96 0.96
C THR A 65 5.81 -6.02 1.95
N ASP A 66 5.73 -6.35 3.23
CA ASP A 66 6.46 -5.69 4.33
C ASP A 66 6.22 -4.17 4.42
N PHE A 67 5.05 -3.71 3.99
CA PHE A 67 4.68 -2.30 4.08
C PHE A 67 3.73 -2.04 5.25
N GLN A 68 3.77 -0.81 5.73
CA GLN A 68 2.93 -0.32 6.81
C GLN A 68 2.08 0.86 6.33
N LEU A 69 0.83 0.90 6.74
CA LEU A 69 -0.09 2.00 6.47
C LEU A 69 -0.45 2.73 7.76
N ASP A 70 -0.43 4.04 7.72
CA ASP A 70 -0.95 4.87 8.78
C ASP A 70 -2.47 5.04 8.62
N LEU A 71 -3.22 4.71 9.67
CA LEU A 71 -4.65 4.98 9.72
C LEU A 71 -4.85 6.43 10.17
N MET A 72 -5.49 7.21 9.30
CA MET A 72 -5.72 8.64 9.52
C MET A 72 -7.21 8.93 9.68
N GLU A 73 -7.57 9.64 10.74
CA GLU A 73 -8.92 10.17 10.95
C GLU A 73 -8.96 11.68 10.70
N LYS A 74 -10.02 12.15 10.04
CA LYS A 74 -10.29 13.59 9.97
C LYS A 74 -11.09 13.99 11.20
N TYR A 75 -10.45 14.73 12.11
CA TYR A 75 -11.06 15.24 13.34
C TYR A 75 -10.93 16.77 13.40
N ARG A 76 -12.04 17.47 13.56
CA ARG A 76 -12.11 18.95 13.61
C ARG A 76 -11.36 19.64 12.45
N GLY A 77 -11.45 19.08 11.25
CA GLY A 77 -10.81 19.63 10.04
C GLY A 77 -9.32 19.33 9.88
N ARG A 78 -8.70 18.61 10.81
CA ARG A 78 -7.30 18.16 10.75
C ARG A 78 -7.19 16.64 10.62
N LEU A 79 -6.15 16.17 9.95
CA LEU A 79 -5.82 14.75 9.93
C LEU A 79 -5.05 14.39 11.19
N ARG A 80 -5.42 13.28 11.82
CA ARG A 80 -4.78 12.71 13.00
C ARG A 80 -4.55 11.24 12.77
N LYS A 81 -3.36 10.76 13.12
CA LYS A 81 -3.05 9.34 13.10
C LYS A 81 -3.76 8.65 14.26
N THR A 82 -4.52 7.59 13.97
CA THR A 82 -5.29 6.82 14.94
C THR A 82 -4.79 5.40 15.09
N GLY A 83 -4.01 4.91 14.13
CA GLY A 83 -3.49 3.57 14.17
C GLY A 83 -2.49 3.30 13.06
N ILE A 84 -2.06 2.06 13.03
CA ILE A 84 -1.16 1.50 12.04
C ILE A 84 -1.77 0.18 11.56
N TRP A 85 -1.64 -0.08 10.28
CA TRP A 85 -1.95 -1.38 9.71
C TRP A 85 -0.70 -1.97 9.07
N ASN A 86 -0.47 -3.25 9.29
CA ASN A 86 0.50 -4.05 8.54
C ASN A 86 -0.08 -5.44 8.24
N GLN A 87 0.58 -6.17 7.37
CA GLN A 87 0.09 -7.45 6.86
C GLN A 87 0.11 -8.56 7.93
N GLU A 88 1.02 -8.52 8.89
CA GLU A 88 1.17 -9.54 9.93
C GLU A 88 0.21 -9.34 11.10
N ALA A 89 0.18 -8.13 11.66
CA ALA A 89 -0.58 -7.81 12.87
C ALA A 89 -1.97 -7.25 12.60
N GLY A 90 -2.29 -6.92 11.32
CA GLY A 90 -3.52 -6.24 10.97
C GLY A 90 -3.56 -4.81 11.52
N ILE A 91 -4.72 -4.39 12.03
CA ILE A 91 -4.92 -3.05 12.60
C ILE A 91 -4.41 -3.03 14.04
N ASN A 92 -3.54 -2.07 14.33
CA ASN A 92 -3.10 -1.72 15.68
C ASN A 92 -3.48 -0.26 15.95
N ASP A 93 -4.49 -0.07 16.82
CA ASP A 93 -4.94 1.26 17.23
C ASP A 93 -3.91 1.88 18.18
N THR A 94 -3.52 3.11 17.88
CA THR A 94 -2.64 3.90 18.75
C THR A 94 -3.43 4.80 19.70
N MET A 95 -4.77 4.79 19.61
CA MET A 95 -5.63 5.54 20.51
C MET A 95 -5.96 4.76 21.77
N THR A 96 -5.93 5.43 22.92
CA THR A 96 -6.38 4.86 24.18
C THR A 96 -7.90 4.73 24.23
N ALA A 97 -8.39 3.77 25.04
CA ALA A 97 -9.84 3.61 25.27
C ALA A 97 -10.51 4.90 25.80
N SER A 98 -9.79 5.70 26.59
CA SER A 98 -10.27 7.01 27.09
C SER A 98 -10.45 8.03 25.98
N GLU A 99 -9.52 8.10 25.03
CA GLU A 99 -9.62 9.01 23.88
C GLU A 99 -10.76 8.61 22.96
N ILE A 100 -10.95 7.31 22.73
CA ILE A 100 -12.09 6.77 21.95
C ILE A 100 -13.42 7.14 22.64
N GLY A 101 -13.51 6.92 23.95
CA GLY A 101 -14.71 7.27 24.74
C GLY A 101 -15.05 8.75 24.66
N THR A 102 -14.08 9.64 24.85
CA THR A 102 -14.26 11.09 24.74
C THR A 102 -14.75 11.49 23.35
N GLN A 103 -14.20 10.91 22.30
CA GLN A 103 -14.66 11.17 20.93
C GLN A 103 -16.08 10.71 20.65
N MET A 104 -16.47 9.53 21.18
CA MET A 104 -17.84 9.03 21.03
C MET A 104 -18.83 9.97 21.69
N ILE A 105 -18.53 10.44 22.90
CA ILE A 105 -19.36 11.41 23.62
C ILE A 105 -19.48 12.70 22.79
N GLU A 106 -18.39 13.26 22.26
CA GLU A 106 -18.43 14.47 21.44
C GLU A 106 -19.20 14.26 20.13
N LYS A 107 -19.05 13.13 19.46
CA LYS A 107 -19.75 12.80 18.20
C LYS A 107 -21.26 12.64 18.43
N LEU A 108 -21.66 12.17 19.60
CA LEU A 108 -23.06 11.94 19.95
C LEU A 108 -23.71 13.16 20.67
N ALA A 109 -22.91 14.07 21.18
CA ALA A 109 -23.42 15.30 21.83
C ALA A 109 -24.32 16.07 20.87
N ASN A 110 -25.48 16.45 21.36
CA ASN A 110 -26.50 17.18 20.60
C ASN A 110 -27.10 16.44 19.37
N LYS A 111 -26.98 15.11 19.30
CA LYS A 111 -27.62 14.31 18.26
C LYS A 111 -28.85 13.57 18.85
N THR A 112 -29.96 13.64 18.14
CA THR A 112 -31.12 12.81 18.43
C THR A 112 -30.99 11.49 17.70
N LEU A 113 -30.90 10.40 18.45
CA LEU A 113 -30.87 9.04 17.88
C LEU A 113 -32.33 8.51 17.79
N ARG A 114 -32.75 8.11 16.59
CA ARG A 114 -34.03 7.40 16.40
C ARG A 114 -33.75 5.89 16.44
N VAL A 115 -34.31 5.22 17.42
CA VAL A 115 -34.26 3.76 17.52
C VAL A 115 -35.59 3.21 16.97
N VAL A 116 -35.49 2.36 15.95
CA VAL A 116 -36.62 1.63 15.38
C VAL A 116 -36.55 0.20 15.89
N THR A 117 -37.51 -0.18 16.74
CA THR A 117 -37.64 -1.57 17.19
C THR A 117 -38.83 -2.23 16.46
N ARG A 118 -38.62 -3.45 15.99
CA ARG A 118 -39.69 -4.27 15.43
C ARG A 118 -40.33 -5.06 16.57
N PRO A 119 -41.62 -4.94 16.82
CA PRO A 119 -42.29 -5.77 17.84
C PRO A 119 -42.19 -7.24 17.42
N VAL A 120 -41.68 -8.08 18.32
CA VAL A 120 -41.76 -9.52 18.16
C VAL A 120 -43.19 -9.94 18.40
N ARG A 121 -43.83 -10.47 17.36
CA ARG A 121 -45.14 -11.11 17.54
C ARG A 121 -44.93 -12.48 18.20
N ASN A 122 -45.46 -12.66 19.41
CA ASN A 122 -45.60 -13.98 20.01
C ASN A 122 -46.62 -14.80 19.24
#